data_28697a09f1d5c4ef36d5b6a36176c0f3
#
_entry.id   28697a09f1d5c4ef36d5b6a36176c0f3
#
_cell.length_a   1.000
_cell.length_b   1.000
_cell.length_c   1.000
_cell.angle_alpha   90.00
_cell.angle_beta   90.00
_cell.angle_gamma   90.00
#
_symmetry.space_group_name_H-M   'P 1'
#
loop_
_entity.id
_entity.type
_entity.pdbx_description
1 polymer ?
#
loop_
_entity_poly.entity_id
_entity_poly.type
_entity_poly.pdbx_seq_one_letter_code
_entity_poly.pdbx_strand_id
1 'polypeptide(L)'
;MKKINIVRSWLIGSFVLFGITSCTAGFEDANRPGHETSLEELGRDDYAVSSFITELQNFAFPEQENTYQNTEDLIGNYLGRYMTYVKPDFSVKNYTCFNASDDWKIVPWRDVFAKATSSFNAVAVLTQEEGPMYALALILRAQLMLRFTDTYGPLPIGVEEDANAYSSQEKVYSHLIETLDKAISIITPLVETNPGLVLKADADKVYGGKM
;
A
#
# COMPACT_ATOMS: atom_id res chain seq x y z
N MET A 1 -50.76 22.46 49.03
CA MET A 1 -49.41 21.90 49.18
C MET A 1 -49.06 20.86 48.11
N LYS A 2 -49.96 20.07 47.47
CA LYS A 2 -49.60 19.08 46.45
C LYS A 2 -49.15 19.64 45.08
N LYS A 3 -49.62 20.80 44.65
CA LYS A 3 -49.22 21.42 43.35
C LYS A 3 -47.78 21.94 43.30
N ILE A 4 -47.23 22.38 44.42
CA ILE A 4 -45.86 22.91 44.51
C ILE A 4 -44.82 21.79 44.35
N ASN A 5 -45.10 20.60 44.81
CA ASN A 5 -44.20 19.45 44.71
C ASN A 5 -44.12 18.89 43.28
N ILE A 6 -45.18 18.98 42.51
CA ILE A 6 -45.20 18.52 41.10
C ILE A 6 -44.36 19.44 40.23
N VAL A 7 -44.50 20.78 40.40
CA VAL A 7 -43.71 21.74 39.64
C VAL A 7 -42.20 21.63 39.99
N ARG A 8 -41.87 21.40 41.26
CA ARG A 8 -40.49 21.18 41.71
C ARG A 8 -39.87 19.90 41.11
N SER A 9 -40.66 18.80 41.02
CA SER A 9 -40.23 17.55 40.41
C SER A 9 -40.01 17.67 38.89
N TRP A 10 -40.83 18.45 38.21
CA TRP A 10 -40.64 18.74 36.78
C TRP A 10 -39.44 19.60 36.50
N LEU A 11 -39.13 20.61 37.32
CA LEU A 11 -37.95 21.46 37.20
C LEU A 11 -36.63 20.69 37.47
N ILE A 12 -36.64 19.77 38.43
CA ILE A 12 -35.47 18.92 38.71
C ILE A 12 -35.26 17.89 37.58
N GLY A 13 -36.35 17.28 37.06
CA GLY A 13 -36.29 16.37 35.94
C GLY A 13 -35.77 17.00 34.64
N SER A 14 -36.19 18.22 34.32
CA SER A 14 -35.67 18.97 33.17
C SER A 14 -34.20 19.33 33.30
N PHE A 15 -33.70 19.67 34.48
CA PHE A 15 -32.31 20.03 34.70
C PHE A 15 -31.37 18.81 34.59
N VAL A 16 -31.84 17.61 34.95
CA VAL A 16 -31.08 16.37 34.80
C VAL A 16 -30.99 15.95 33.35
N LEU A 17 -32.07 16.13 32.55
CA LEU A 17 -32.04 15.80 31.13
C LEU A 17 -31.13 16.71 30.28
N PHE A 18 -30.98 17.98 30.65
CA PHE A 18 -30.07 18.91 29.96
C PHE A 18 -28.59 18.72 30.34
N GLY A 19 -28.29 18.12 31.50
CA GLY A 19 -26.94 17.91 31.99
C GLY A 19 -26.19 16.73 31.34
N ILE A 20 -26.90 15.77 30.69
CA ILE A 20 -26.25 14.57 30.14
C ILE A 20 -25.80 14.75 28.69
N THR A 21 -26.26 15.77 28.00
CA THR A 21 -25.83 16.03 26.61
C THR A 21 -24.59 16.93 26.48
N SER A 22 -24.12 17.49 27.60
CA SER A 22 -23.02 18.48 27.59
C SER A 22 -21.61 17.87 27.69
N CYS A 23 -21.49 16.59 28.10
CA CYS A 23 -20.15 16.01 28.34
C CYS A 23 -19.48 15.40 27.11
N THR A 24 -20.21 15.21 26.00
CA THR A 24 -19.67 14.62 24.78
C THR A 24 -19.53 15.62 23.62
N ALA A 25 -20.07 16.84 23.79
CA ALA A 25 -19.90 17.89 22.78
C ALA A 25 -18.43 18.34 22.75
N GLY A 26 -17.77 18.10 21.63
CA GLY A 26 -16.34 18.43 21.45
C GLY A 26 -15.35 17.32 21.82
N PHE A 27 -15.83 16.14 22.25
CA PHE A 27 -14.94 15.03 22.58
C PHE A 27 -14.17 14.53 21.34
N GLU A 28 -14.80 14.51 20.19
CA GLU A 28 -14.16 14.16 18.91
C GLU A 28 -13.13 15.21 18.50
N ASP A 29 -13.42 16.51 18.68
CA ASP A 29 -12.48 17.58 18.37
C ASP A 29 -11.31 17.65 19.36
N ALA A 30 -11.57 17.37 20.65
CA ALA A 30 -10.53 17.32 21.67
C ALA A 30 -9.58 16.13 21.54
N ASN A 31 -10.07 15.03 20.99
CA ASN A 31 -9.27 13.81 20.73
C ASN A 31 -8.68 13.76 19.31
N ARG A 32 -8.95 14.74 18.48
CA ARG A 32 -8.28 14.86 17.19
C ARG A 32 -6.84 15.29 17.43
N PRO A 33 -5.83 14.45 17.15
CA PRO A 33 -4.44 14.88 17.23
C PRO A 33 -4.23 16.09 16.30
N GLY A 34 -3.70 17.19 16.81
CA GLY A 34 -3.53 18.44 16.06
C GLY A 34 -2.57 18.37 14.87
N HIS A 35 -2.04 17.19 14.59
CA HIS A 35 -1.14 16.88 13.47
C HIS A 35 -1.68 15.70 12.62
N GLU A 36 -2.89 15.22 12.87
CA GLU A 36 -3.55 14.32 11.93
C GLU A 36 -4.14 15.14 10.78
N THR A 37 -3.65 14.86 9.58
CA THR A 37 -4.21 15.39 8.35
C THR A 37 -5.57 14.74 8.11
N SER A 38 -6.62 15.50 7.91
CA SER A 38 -7.94 14.96 7.60
C SER A 38 -7.93 14.28 6.22
N LEU A 39 -8.85 13.32 6.00
CA LEU A 39 -9.01 12.70 4.67
C LEU A 39 -9.31 13.75 3.57
N GLU A 40 -9.98 14.84 3.93
CA GLU A 40 -10.27 15.95 3.02
C GLU A 40 -8.98 16.74 2.67
N GLU A 41 -8.11 16.97 3.65
CA GLU A 41 -6.80 17.60 3.42
C GLU A 41 -5.86 16.67 2.64
N LEU A 42 -5.90 15.36 2.89
CA LEU A 42 -5.16 14.36 2.12
C LEU A 42 -5.63 14.27 0.67
N GLY A 43 -6.91 14.51 0.40
CA GLY A 43 -7.48 14.56 -0.95
C GLY A 43 -7.14 15.84 -1.72
N ARG A 44 -6.62 16.89 -1.04
CA ARG A 44 -6.23 18.13 -1.72
C ARG A 44 -4.97 17.90 -2.55
N ASP A 45 -5.00 18.39 -3.79
CA ASP A 45 -3.87 18.38 -4.73
C ASP A 45 -3.30 16.98 -5.02
N ASP A 46 -4.09 15.92 -4.85
CA ASP A 46 -3.67 14.51 -4.99
C ASP A 46 -2.46 14.12 -4.11
N TYR A 47 -2.25 14.83 -3.02
CA TYR A 47 -1.09 14.62 -2.15
C TYR A 47 -1.05 13.20 -1.59
N ALA A 48 -2.18 12.68 -1.14
CA ALA A 48 -2.28 11.33 -0.60
C ALA A 48 -1.92 10.28 -1.66
N VAL A 49 -2.50 10.39 -2.87
CA VAL A 49 -2.20 9.48 -3.98
C VAL A 49 -0.73 9.53 -4.34
N SER A 50 -0.16 10.74 -4.46
CA SER A 50 1.25 10.95 -4.77
C SER A 50 2.18 10.33 -3.72
N SER A 51 1.82 10.39 -2.44
CA SER A 51 2.59 9.78 -1.35
C SER A 51 2.63 8.27 -1.46
N PHE A 52 1.47 7.62 -1.70
CA PHE A 52 1.40 6.17 -1.87
C PHE A 52 2.08 5.70 -3.17
N ILE A 53 2.01 6.46 -4.25
CA ILE A 53 2.77 6.18 -5.48
C ILE A 53 4.28 6.23 -5.20
N THR A 54 4.75 7.25 -4.50
CA THR A 54 6.16 7.37 -4.11
C THR A 54 6.60 6.18 -3.25
N GLU A 55 5.76 5.74 -2.32
CA GLU A 55 6.02 4.57 -1.50
C GLU A 55 6.07 3.29 -2.32
N LEU A 56 5.12 3.09 -3.25
CA LEU A 56 5.13 1.96 -4.18
C LEU A 56 6.40 1.93 -5.04
N GLN A 57 6.86 3.08 -5.51
CA GLN A 57 8.12 3.18 -6.27
C GLN A 57 9.32 2.80 -5.41
N ASN A 58 9.38 3.22 -4.16
CA ASN A 58 10.45 2.84 -3.23
C ASN A 58 10.47 1.33 -2.97
N PHE A 59 9.31 0.65 -3.00
CA PHE A 59 9.25 -0.82 -2.91
C PHE A 59 9.60 -1.49 -4.23
N ALA A 60 9.16 -0.94 -5.36
CA ALA A 60 9.45 -1.50 -6.69
C ALA A 60 10.94 -1.33 -7.08
N PHE A 61 11.55 -0.23 -6.64
CA PHE A 61 12.96 0.11 -6.87
C PHE A 61 13.61 0.43 -5.52
N PRO A 62 13.85 -0.58 -4.68
CA PRO A 62 14.40 -0.36 -3.34
C PRO A 62 15.79 0.26 -3.42
N GLU A 63 16.05 1.20 -2.52
CA GLU A 63 17.37 1.74 -2.33
C GLU A 63 18.33 0.64 -1.86
N GLN A 64 19.61 0.80 -2.16
CA GLN A 64 20.66 -0.07 -1.68
C GLN A 64 20.58 -0.20 -0.14
N GLU A 65 21.13 -1.23 0.41
CA GLU A 65 21.12 -1.65 1.81
C GLU A 65 20.03 -2.69 2.10
N ASN A 66 19.47 -2.71 3.31
CA ASN A 66 18.71 -3.84 3.84
C ASN A 66 17.57 -4.34 2.92
N THR A 67 16.78 -3.44 2.37
CA THR A 67 15.64 -3.83 1.53
C THR A 67 16.11 -4.40 0.21
N TYR A 68 17.00 -3.72 -0.49
CA TYR A 68 17.59 -4.20 -1.75
C TYR A 68 18.33 -5.52 -1.55
N GLN A 69 19.15 -5.59 -0.52
CA GLN A 69 19.92 -6.78 -0.20
C GLN A 69 19.03 -8.02 -0.06
N ASN A 70 17.94 -7.92 0.69
CA ASN A 70 17.07 -9.06 0.96
C ASN A 70 16.13 -9.42 -0.20
N THR A 71 15.81 -8.46 -1.07
CA THR A 71 14.88 -8.68 -2.20
C THR A 71 15.59 -9.02 -3.50
N GLU A 72 16.81 -8.53 -3.72
CA GLU A 72 17.53 -8.66 -4.98
C GLU A 72 18.83 -9.44 -4.82
N ASP A 73 19.76 -8.92 -3.98
CA ASP A 73 21.12 -9.45 -3.93
C ASP A 73 21.16 -10.90 -3.43
N LEU A 74 20.58 -11.16 -2.27
CA LEU A 74 20.66 -12.46 -1.63
C LEU A 74 19.87 -13.53 -2.38
N ILE A 75 18.85 -13.15 -3.14
CA ILE A 75 18.01 -14.07 -3.91
C ILE A 75 18.53 -14.16 -5.34
N GLY A 76 18.38 -13.09 -6.12
CA GLY A 76 18.66 -13.09 -7.56
C GLY A 76 20.09 -13.40 -7.90
N ASN A 77 21.05 -12.72 -7.26
CA ASN A 77 22.46 -12.87 -7.55
C ASN A 77 23.03 -14.23 -7.10
N TYR A 78 22.55 -14.75 -5.96
CA TYR A 78 23.03 -16.06 -5.48
C TYR A 78 22.36 -17.23 -6.20
N LEU A 79 21.05 -17.21 -6.44
CA LEU A 79 20.38 -18.25 -7.19
C LEU A 79 20.79 -18.24 -8.66
N GLY A 80 21.00 -17.05 -9.24
CA GLY A 80 21.54 -16.87 -10.60
C GLY A 80 23.02 -17.20 -10.73
N ARG A 81 23.72 -17.49 -9.61
CA ARG A 81 25.15 -17.80 -9.55
C ARG A 81 26.06 -16.68 -10.06
N TYR A 82 25.61 -15.44 -10.02
CA TYR A 82 26.44 -14.28 -10.33
C TYR A 82 27.39 -13.93 -9.18
N MET A 83 26.99 -14.24 -7.95
CA MET A 83 27.78 -14.00 -6.73
C MET A 83 27.83 -15.24 -5.85
N THR A 84 28.85 -15.30 -5.00
CA THR A 84 28.98 -16.30 -3.96
C THR A 84 29.55 -15.67 -2.70
N TYR A 85 29.31 -16.30 -1.55
CA TYR A 85 29.86 -15.84 -0.28
C TYR A 85 31.36 -16.13 -0.21
N VAL A 86 32.08 -15.24 0.49
CA VAL A 86 33.52 -15.38 0.73
C VAL A 86 33.85 -15.64 2.22
N LYS A 87 32.87 -15.48 3.11
CA LYS A 87 33.05 -15.68 4.54
C LYS A 87 32.52 -17.06 4.96
N PRO A 88 33.30 -17.83 5.74
CA PRO A 88 32.87 -19.15 6.22
C PRO A 88 31.55 -19.15 7.00
N ASP A 89 31.25 -18.06 7.72
CA ASP A 89 30.04 -17.92 8.54
C ASP A 89 28.75 -18.02 7.73
N PHE A 90 28.81 -17.71 6.44
CA PHE A 90 27.66 -17.83 5.53
C PHE A 90 27.64 -19.16 4.76
N SER A 91 28.58 -20.07 5.01
CA SER A 91 28.75 -21.30 4.23
C SER A 91 27.58 -22.29 4.32
N VAL A 92 26.80 -22.24 5.38
CA VAL A 92 25.71 -23.21 5.67
C VAL A 92 24.30 -22.61 5.65
N LYS A 93 24.19 -21.28 5.71
CA LYS A 93 22.90 -20.57 5.72
C LYS A 93 22.87 -19.47 4.67
N ASN A 94 22.59 -19.84 3.43
CA ASN A 94 22.46 -18.90 2.31
C ASN A 94 21.64 -19.50 1.17
N TYR A 95 21.26 -18.69 0.21
CA TYR A 95 20.48 -19.13 -0.96
C TYR A 95 21.27 -20.05 -1.90
N THR A 96 22.58 -19.92 -1.98
CA THR A 96 23.41 -20.79 -2.82
C THR A 96 23.31 -22.26 -2.40
N CYS A 97 23.15 -22.50 -1.10
CA CYS A 97 22.92 -23.83 -0.53
C CYS A 97 21.44 -24.20 -0.41
N PHE A 98 20.53 -23.38 -0.90
CA PHE A 98 19.09 -23.53 -0.71
C PHE A 98 18.67 -23.61 0.77
N ASN A 99 19.45 -23.01 1.64
CA ASN A 99 19.28 -23.00 3.10
C ASN A 99 19.38 -21.57 3.65
N ALA A 100 18.59 -20.65 3.08
CA ALA A 100 18.52 -19.30 3.59
C ALA A 100 17.94 -19.25 5.01
N SER A 101 18.40 -18.31 5.83
CA SER A 101 17.83 -18.08 7.15
C SER A 101 16.35 -17.66 7.05
N ASP A 102 15.58 -17.95 8.09
CA ASP A 102 14.17 -17.56 8.13
C ASP A 102 14.02 -16.03 8.06
N ASP A 103 14.92 -15.27 8.69
CA ASP A 103 14.94 -13.82 8.61
C ASP A 103 15.09 -13.33 7.16
N TRP A 104 15.98 -13.91 6.38
CA TRP A 104 16.17 -13.52 4.98
C TRP A 104 14.95 -13.85 4.12
N LYS A 105 14.26 -14.93 4.42
CA LYS A 105 13.04 -15.33 3.71
C LYS A 105 11.84 -14.47 4.04
N ILE A 106 11.72 -14.03 5.32
CA ILE A 106 10.53 -13.31 5.77
C ILE A 106 10.61 -11.80 5.54
N VAL A 107 11.81 -11.22 5.52
CA VAL A 107 12.00 -9.76 5.38
C VAL A 107 11.32 -9.19 4.14
N PRO A 108 11.53 -9.72 2.91
CA PRO A 108 10.84 -9.20 1.75
C PRO A 108 9.31 -9.28 1.88
N TRP A 109 8.81 -10.38 2.43
CA TRP A 109 7.38 -10.57 2.62
C TRP A 109 6.79 -9.56 3.61
N ARG A 110 7.37 -9.47 4.80
CA ARG A 110 6.88 -8.61 5.88
C ARG A 110 7.06 -7.12 5.58
N ASP A 111 8.22 -6.74 5.08
CA ASP A 111 8.63 -5.34 5.00
C ASP A 111 8.35 -4.71 3.64
N VAL A 112 8.13 -5.51 2.59
CA VAL A 112 7.84 -5.02 1.25
C VAL A 112 6.45 -5.44 0.78
N PHE A 113 6.17 -6.73 0.66
CA PHE A 113 4.93 -7.21 0.05
C PHE A 113 3.66 -6.70 0.76
N ALA A 114 3.61 -6.84 2.09
CA ALA A 114 2.47 -6.44 2.88
C ALA A 114 2.23 -4.92 2.81
N LYS A 115 3.30 -4.13 2.92
CA LYS A 115 3.22 -2.66 2.87
C LYS A 115 2.87 -2.16 1.46
N ALA A 116 3.51 -2.70 0.44
CA ALA A 116 3.21 -2.38 -0.96
C ALA A 116 1.75 -2.71 -1.32
N THR A 117 1.21 -3.82 -0.82
CA THR A 117 -0.19 -4.17 -1.00
C THR A 117 -1.11 -3.13 -0.34
N SER A 118 -0.78 -2.68 0.88
CA SER A 118 -1.55 -1.62 1.56
C SER A 118 -1.52 -0.30 0.80
N SER A 119 -0.34 0.12 0.31
CA SER A 119 -0.19 1.36 -0.47
C SER A 119 -0.93 1.29 -1.81
N PHE A 120 -0.89 0.14 -2.49
CA PHE A 120 -1.67 -0.08 -3.70
C PHE A 120 -3.18 0.02 -3.45
N ASN A 121 -3.68 -0.63 -2.40
CA ASN A 121 -5.09 -0.57 -2.03
C ASN A 121 -5.53 0.86 -1.68
N ALA A 122 -4.68 1.64 -1.01
CA ALA A 122 -4.96 3.04 -0.74
C ALA A 122 -5.08 3.87 -2.03
N VAL A 123 -4.19 3.67 -3.01
CA VAL A 123 -4.32 4.30 -4.33
C VAL A 123 -5.61 3.89 -5.01
N ALA A 124 -5.95 2.60 -5.04
CA ALA A 124 -7.17 2.10 -5.66
C ALA A 124 -8.43 2.76 -5.07
N VAL A 125 -8.50 2.87 -3.74
CA VAL A 125 -9.62 3.53 -3.05
C VAL A 125 -9.68 5.03 -3.36
N LEU A 126 -8.54 5.73 -3.26
CA LEU A 126 -8.49 7.18 -3.48
C LEU A 126 -8.78 7.59 -4.93
N THR A 127 -8.38 6.78 -5.90
CA THR A 127 -8.60 7.02 -7.32
C THR A 127 -9.88 6.37 -7.85
N GLN A 128 -10.61 5.62 -7.02
CA GLN A 128 -11.77 4.83 -7.43
C GLN A 128 -11.46 3.86 -8.58
N GLU A 129 -10.23 3.36 -8.61
CA GLU A 129 -9.69 2.49 -9.66
C GLU A 129 -9.67 3.11 -11.07
N GLU A 130 -9.58 4.41 -11.17
CA GLU A 130 -9.59 5.15 -12.42
C GLU A 130 -8.38 6.08 -12.56
N GLY A 131 -8.13 6.52 -13.79
CA GLY A 131 -7.16 7.55 -14.12
C GLY A 131 -5.70 7.12 -14.11
N PRO A 132 -4.82 8.05 -14.51
CA PRO A 132 -3.41 7.73 -14.80
C PRO A 132 -2.59 7.35 -13.56
N MET A 133 -2.93 7.87 -12.37
CA MET A 133 -2.23 7.50 -11.13
C MET A 133 -2.55 6.05 -10.72
N TYR A 134 -3.78 5.60 -10.95
CA TYR A 134 -4.13 4.20 -10.76
C TYR A 134 -3.42 3.29 -11.76
N ALA A 135 -3.33 3.70 -13.03
CA ALA A 135 -2.58 2.95 -14.04
C ALA A 135 -1.09 2.81 -13.66
N LEU A 136 -0.47 3.87 -13.16
CA LEU A 136 0.90 3.82 -12.65
C LEU A 136 1.02 2.84 -11.45
N ALA A 137 0.07 2.87 -10.53
CA ALA A 137 0.03 1.93 -9.41
C ALA A 137 -0.10 0.47 -9.87
N LEU A 138 -0.91 0.19 -10.92
CA LEU A 138 -1.02 -1.13 -11.53
C LEU A 138 0.33 -1.62 -12.08
N ILE A 139 1.07 -0.76 -12.78
CA ILE A 139 2.40 -1.09 -13.33
C ILE A 139 3.38 -1.41 -12.20
N LEU A 140 3.44 -0.59 -11.16
CA LEU A 140 4.32 -0.80 -10.02
C LEU A 140 3.96 -2.07 -9.25
N ARG A 141 2.67 -2.34 -9.08
CA ARG A 141 2.18 -3.59 -8.47
C ARG A 141 2.58 -4.81 -9.30
N ALA A 142 2.40 -4.75 -10.61
CA ALA A 142 2.78 -5.85 -11.50
C ALA A 142 4.27 -6.18 -11.38
N GLN A 143 5.14 -5.17 -11.37
CA GLN A 143 6.57 -5.35 -11.18
C GLN A 143 6.91 -6.00 -9.83
N LEU A 144 6.28 -5.55 -8.75
CA LEU A 144 6.46 -6.13 -7.43
C LEU A 144 6.01 -7.59 -7.39
N MET A 145 4.82 -7.88 -7.89
CA MET A 145 4.28 -9.25 -7.91
C MET A 145 5.11 -10.20 -8.76
N LEU A 146 5.67 -9.74 -9.89
CA LEU A 146 6.59 -10.53 -10.72
C LEU A 146 7.78 -10.98 -9.86
N ARG A 147 8.45 -10.05 -9.19
CA ARG A 147 9.58 -10.36 -8.30
C ARG A 147 9.20 -11.35 -7.19
N PHE A 148 8.05 -11.14 -6.56
CA PHE A 148 7.61 -12.00 -5.46
C PHE A 148 7.21 -13.39 -5.93
N THR A 149 6.52 -13.53 -7.06
CA THR A 149 6.17 -14.85 -7.59
C THR A 149 7.41 -15.62 -8.07
N ASP A 150 8.42 -14.93 -8.60
CA ASP A 150 9.69 -15.56 -8.98
C ASP A 150 10.48 -16.04 -7.74
N THR A 151 10.30 -15.38 -6.62
CA THR A 151 10.97 -15.72 -5.36
C THR A 151 10.23 -16.81 -4.58
N TYR A 152 8.91 -16.69 -4.46
CA TYR A 152 8.09 -17.51 -3.56
C TYR A 152 7.15 -18.48 -4.28
N GLY A 153 6.93 -18.30 -5.58
CA GLY A 153 5.96 -19.08 -6.35
C GLY A 153 4.53 -18.56 -6.16
N PRO A 154 3.61 -19.34 -5.57
CA PRO A 154 2.23 -18.92 -5.33
C PRO A 154 2.12 -17.66 -4.46
N LEU A 155 1.19 -16.74 -4.82
CA LEU A 155 0.92 -15.49 -4.10
C LEU A 155 -0.57 -15.30 -3.81
N PRO A 156 -0.94 -14.60 -2.73
CA PRO A 156 -2.30 -14.12 -2.49
C PRO A 156 -2.53 -12.85 -3.33
N ILE A 157 -3.16 -12.98 -4.48
CA ILE A 157 -3.43 -11.86 -5.40
C ILE A 157 -4.87 -11.37 -5.34
N GLY A 158 -5.70 -11.95 -4.48
CA GLY A 158 -7.07 -11.51 -4.24
C GLY A 158 -8.08 -11.93 -5.32
N VAL A 159 -7.73 -12.89 -6.20
CA VAL A 159 -8.62 -13.40 -7.26
C VAL A 159 -9.31 -14.72 -6.89
N GLU A 160 -8.92 -15.33 -5.78
CA GLU A 160 -9.56 -16.53 -5.26
C GLU A 160 -10.82 -16.17 -4.45
N GLU A 161 -11.69 -17.15 -4.20
CA GLU A 161 -12.88 -16.97 -3.36
C GLU A 161 -12.55 -16.45 -1.96
N ASP A 162 -11.47 -16.94 -1.36
CA ASP A 162 -10.83 -16.32 -0.20
C ASP A 162 -9.71 -15.41 -0.69
N ALA A 163 -9.82 -14.11 -0.44
CA ALA A 163 -8.85 -13.10 -0.85
C ALA A 163 -7.42 -13.33 -0.30
N ASN A 164 -7.28 -14.11 0.77
CA ASN A 164 -6.00 -14.50 1.35
C ASN A 164 -5.48 -15.85 0.81
N ALA A 165 -6.25 -16.55 0.00
CA ALA A 165 -5.81 -17.81 -0.59
C ALA A 165 -4.69 -17.56 -1.61
N TYR A 166 -3.76 -18.50 -1.66
CA TYR A 166 -2.64 -18.45 -2.59
C TYR A 166 -3.08 -18.93 -3.97
N SER A 167 -2.93 -18.08 -4.96
CA SER A 167 -3.06 -18.45 -6.36
C SER A 167 -1.77 -19.12 -6.86
N SER A 168 -1.89 -20.09 -7.77
CA SER A 168 -0.71 -20.71 -8.39
C SER A 168 0.14 -19.68 -9.15
N GLN A 169 1.42 -19.92 -9.31
CA GLN A 169 2.31 -19.05 -10.06
C GLN A 169 1.80 -18.77 -11.49
N GLU A 170 1.24 -19.77 -12.17
CA GLU A 170 0.61 -19.59 -13.48
C GLU A 170 -0.52 -18.55 -13.45
N LYS A 171 -1.42 -18.64 -12.45
CA LYS A 171 -2.47 -17.64 -12.25
C LYS A 171 -1.92 -16.25 -11.93
N VAL A 172 -0.84 -16.18 -11.13
CA VAL A 172 -0.17 -14.91 -10.84
C VAL A 172 0.35 -14.28 -12.14
N TYR A 173 1.04 -15.01 -12.99
CA TYR A 173 1.52 -14.49 -14.27
C TYR A 173 0.38 -14.04 -15.19
N SER A 174 -0.70 -14.81 -15.29
CA SER A 174 -1.88 -14.40 -16.05
C SER A 174 -2.46 -13.09 -15.52
N HIS A 175 -2.60 -12.98 -14.19
CA HIS A 175 -3.08 -11.75 -13.54
C HIS A 175 -2.15 -10.56 -13.75
N LEU A 176 -0.84 -10.77 -13.80
CA LEU A 176 0.12 -9.70 -14.10
C LEU A 176 -0.09 -9.13 -15.51
N ILE A 177 -0.29 -10.00 -16.49
CA ILE A 177 -0.56 -9.59 -17.89
C ILE A 177 -1.87 -8.80 -17.95
N GLU A 178 -2.95 -9.31 -17.36
CA GLU A 178 -4.24 -8.62 -17.30
C GLU A 178 -4.13 -7.25 -16.60
N THR A 179 -3.32 -7.17 -15.54
CA THR A 179 -3.06 -5.93 -14.81
C THR A 179 -2.36 -4.89 -15.69
N LEU A 180 -1.37 -5.31 -16.47
CA LEU A 180 -0.66 -4.43 -17.41
C LEU A 180 -1.57 -4.02 -18.57
N ASP A 181 -2.38 -4.92 -19.11
CA ASP A 181 -3.36 -4.60 -20.15
C ASP A 181 -4.39 -3.57 -19.65
N LYS A 182 -4.85 -3.70 -18.40
CA LYS A 182 -5.71 -2.69 -17.76
C LYS A 182 -5.00 -1.34 -17.66
N ALA A 183 -3.75 -1.29 -17.25
CA ALA A 183 -2.97 -0.05 -17.17
C ALA A 183 -2.83 0.60 -18.57
N ILE A 184 -2.47 -0.17 -19.60
CA ILE A 184 -2.36 0.29 -20.98
C ILE A 184 -3.69 0.87 -21.48
N SER A 185 -4.80 0.18 -21.20
CA SER A 185 -6.14 0.65 -21.62
C SER A 185 -6.53 2.00 -21.02
N ILE A 186 -6.05 2.31 -19.81
CA ILE A 186 -6.27 3.59 -19.14
C ILE A 186 -5.36 4.67 -19.73
N ILE A 187 -4.08 4.37 -19.97
CA ILE A 187 -3.07 5.36 -20.37
C ILE A 187 -3.20 5.73 -21.86
N THR A 188 -3.44 4.76 -22.74
CA THR A 188 -3.42 4.96 -24.19
C THR A 188 -4.30 6.13 -24.64
N PRO A 189 -5.59 6.24 -24.26
CA PRO A 189 -6.43 7.35 -24.69
C PRO A 189 -5.93 8.73 -24.20
N LEU A 190 -5.28 8.76 -23.03
CA LEU A 190 -4.74 9.98 -22.45
C LEU A 190 -3.53 10.49 -23.23
N VAL A 191 -2.63 9.59 -23.60
CA VAL A 191 -1.42 9.91 -24.38
C VAL A 191 -1.80 10.27 -25.83
N GLU A 192 -2.76 9.58 -26.43
CA GLU A 192 -3.27 9.91 -27.77
C GLU A 192 -3.88 11.31 -27.81
N THR A 193 -4.63 11.69 -26.78
CA THR A 193 -5.26 13.02 -26.66
C THR A 193 -4.24 14.10 -26.32
N ASN A 194 -3.23 13.79 -25.52
CA ASN A 194 -2.19 14.72 -25.10
C ASN A 194 -0.80 14.02 -25.07
N PRO A 195 -0.10 13.97 -26.21
CA PRO A 195 1.21 13.32 -26.29
C PRO A 195 2.31 13.92 -25.40
N GLY A 196 2.07 15.11 -24.85
CA GLY A 196 2.97 15.80 -23.93
C GLY A 196 2.52 15.73 -22.48
N LEU A 197 1.60 14.83 -22.14
CA LEU A 197 1.09 14.69 -20.79
C LEU A 197 2.23 14.33 -19.82
N VAL A 198 2.40 15.18 -18.82
CA VAL A 198 3.27 14.92 -17.69
C VAL A 198 2.41 14.94 -16.43
N LEU A 199 2.38 13.84 -15.73
CA LEU A 199 1.70 13.74 -14.44
C LEU A 199 2.59 14.30 -13.32
N LYS A 200 2.24 14.05 -12.09
CA LYS A 200 2.98 14.47 -10.89
C LYS A 200 4.46 14.11 -10.95
N ALA A 201 5.26 14.92 -11.66
CA ALA A 201 6.69 14.65 -11.89
C ALA A 201 7.52 14.58 -10.60
N ASP A 202 7.05 15.23 -9.56
CA ASP A 202 7.62 15.21 -8.20
C ASP A 202 7.32 13.91 -7.43
N ALA A 203 6.21 13.26 -7.74
CA ALA A 203 5.82 11.98 -7.15
C ALA A 203 6.37 10.78 -7.95
N ASP A 204 6.45 10.90 -9.28
CA ASP A 204 7.02 9.85 -10.14
C ASP A 204 8.53 10.00 -10.28
N LYS A 205 9.25 9.35 -9.40
CA LYS A 205 10.72 9.35 -9.36
C LYS A 205 11.37 8.54 -10.49
N VAL A 206 10.60 7.64 -11.13
CA VAL A 206 11.14 6.71 -12.15
C VAL A 206 11.07 7.33 -13.53
N TYR A 207 9.91 7.84 -13.93
CA TYR A 207 9.67 8.37 -15.28
C TYR A 207 9.48 9.90 -15.30
N GLY A 208 9.47 10.56 -14.12
CA GLY A 208 9.27 12.00 -14.01
C GLY A 208 7.90 12.44 -14.54
N GLY A 209 6.89 11.59 -14.35
CA GLY A 209 5.51 11.84 -14.80
C GLY A 209 5.28 11.64 -16.31
N LYS A 210 6.27 11.17 -17.06
CA LYS A 210 6.11 10.89 -18.50
C LYS A 210 5.39 9.55 -18.69
N MET A 211 4.40 9.55 -19.58
CA MET A 211 3.61 8.37 -19.94
C MET A 211 4.01 7.82 -21.30
#